data_760c571deb946eec955100ef88ab8b41
#
_entry.id   760c571deb946eec955100ef88ab8b41
#
_cell.length_a   1.000
_cell.length_b   1.000
_cell.length_c   1.000
_cell.angle_alpha   90.00
_cell.angle_beta   90.00
_cell.angle_gamma   90.00
#
_symmetry.space_group_name_H-M   'P 1'
#
loop_
_entity.id
_entity.type
_entity.pdbx_description
1 polymer ?
#
loop_
_entity_poly.entity_id
_entity_poly.type
_entity_poly.pdbx_seq_one_letter_code
_entity_poly.pdbx_strand_id
1 'polypeptide(L)'
;MARSATRVKRLTVAAILIALFLLPGRSADAQKLDVLSLEGWAKLREVERYQMKIAEKYYLEKNYKVAASEYEKFLSLYESSEGAPYSLLKWSLCLIEQKKPNTAISEGFQSIIDYWPDSPEAIASAFYIARAYKDMGEVRKAKKAFKEVVSKHGDHLVAVYSLVDLADLASIDKDEDEQVAAWRKLTFDVARTKESKNFCEKASQELAAWSFTAGKVDDGVKALATSYPEKEVPDRVRDYARGPIDELVRKDETREQGYGVADKAVTWIRQQAPTGASEEEKELAKNYWLLSADILGFSKRPDKVRETFDQIQKKFGADDAVLQRLGDWLKSQGEYDKARIEYAKFKNKVEGNNQIAYSFRQEQKWEQAVTAYTRNLALDQDNQATWNQRIAETWRDGRKIPQAVAVYRELISTDPDRAETWLWNVAYTYHHYGGNFKEAIGSYRQCNNFPNNIQQMADCHRRLKEYSEAIGLYGQIIGGSDSMAPWALLQIGYTHEQAGSKEKAIQAFQSVCKRFPKDSHASTAHAILQDKYGISVTLGGAKDE
;
A
#
# COMPACT_ATOMS: atom_id res chain seq x y z
N MET A 1 9.78 -8.20 41.75
CA MET A 1 8.35 -8.39 41.42
C MET A 1 8.16 -8.05 39.96
N ALA A 2 7.62 -8.94 39.19
CA ALA A 2 7.75 -9.08 37.75
C ALA A 2 7.17 -7.93 36.92
N ARG A 3 7.98 -7.41 36.00
CA ARG A 3 7.51 -6.56 34.88
C ARG A 3 7.19 -7.46 33.70
N SER A 4 5.91 -7.52 33.35
CA SER A 4 5.38 -8.13 32.14
C SER A 4 5.77 -7.27 30.94
N ALA A 5 6.67 -7.77 30.11
CA ALA A 5 7.03 -7.14 28.84
C ALA A 5 6.10 -7.67 27.75
N THR A 6 5.19 -6.83 27.28
CA THR A 6 4.34 -7.09 26.11
C THR A 6 5.19 -7.02 24.85
N ARG A 7 5.54 -8.17 24.28
CA ARG A 7 6.23 -8.33 23.00
C ARG A 7 5.26 -7.99 21.86
N VAL A 8 5.36 -6.80 21.31
CA VAL A 8 4.75 -6.48 20.01
C VAL A 8 5.61 -7.15 18.93
N LYS A 9 5.11 -8.24 18.37
CA LYS A 9 5.68 -8.89 17.19
C LYS A 9 5.52 -7.95 15.99
N ARG A 10 6.60 -7.32 15.56
CA ARG A 10 6.67 -6.72 14.22
C ARG A 10 6.71 -7.86 13.20
N LEU A 11 5.60 -8.10 12.54
CA LEU A 11 5.52 -8.91 11.33
C LEU A 11 6.34 -8.21 10.25
N THR A 12 7.33 -8.90 9.74
CA THR A 12 8.17 -8.47 8.62
C THR A 12 7.32 -8.27 7.37
N VAL A 13 7.60 -7.21 6.62
CA VAL A 13 6.91 -6.82 5.38
C VAL A 13 6.89 -7.95 4.33
N ALA A 14 7.81 -8.91 4.38
CA ALA A 14 7.82 -10.12 3.57
C ALA A 14 6.60 -11.04 3.79
N ALA A 15 5.95 -11.01 4.95
CA ALA A 15 4.77 -11.85 5.24
C ALA A 15 3.46 -11.26 4.68
N ILE A 16 3.42 -9.97 4.33
CA ILE A 16 2.21 -9.30 3.80
C ILE A 16 2.06 -9.52 2.28
N LEU A 17 3.16 -9.77 1.55
CA LEU A 17 3.10 -10.07 0.11
C LEU A 17 2.65 -11.50 -0.21
N ILE A 18 2.79 -12.45 0.72
CA ILE A 18 2.36 -13.85 0.53
C ILE A 18 0.83 -14.02 0.71
N ALA A 19 0.16 -13.14 1.44
CA ALA A 19 -1.28 -13.27 1.73
C ALA A 19 -2.23 -12.84 0.59
N LEU A 20 -1.72 -12.20 -0.48
CA LEU A 20 -2.53 -11.72 -1.61
C LEU A 20 -2.68 -12.75 -2.76
N PHE A 21 -2.05 -13.93 -2.65
CA PHE A 21 -2.11 -14.99 -3.67
C PHE A 21 -3.06 -16.15 -3.35
N LEU A 22 -3.77 -16.14 -2.23
CA LEU A 22 -4.68 -17.24 -1.83
C LEU A 22 -6.16 -16.98 -2.12
N LEU A 23 -6.48 -16.11 -3.07
CA LEU A 23 -7.81 -16.10 -3.66
C LEU A 23 -7.75 -16.92 -4.97
N PRO A 24 -8.61 -17.92 -5.18
CA PRO A 24 -8.75 -18.59 -6.47
C PRO A 24 -9.53 -17.65 -7.41
N GLY A 25 -8.88 -16.55 -7.80
CA GLY A 25 -9.33 -15.68 -8.87
C GLY A 25 -8.71 -16.20 -10.17
N ARG A 26 -9.51 -16.71 -11.11
CA ARG A 26 -9.10 -16.79 -12.50
C ARG A 26 -8.43 -15.46 -12.85
N SER A 27 -7.14 -15.48 -13.22
CA SER A 27 -6.52 -14.30 -13.79
C SER A 27 -7.36 -13.89 -14.99
N ALA A 28 -7.69 -12.61 -15.13
CA ALA A 28 -8.47 -12.09 -16.25
C ALA A 28 -7.89 -12.49 -17.62
N ASP A 29 -6.61 -12.87 -17.65
CA ASP A 29 -5.88 -13.26 -18.84
C ASP A 29 -6.06 -14.73 -19.24
N ALA A 30 -6.39 -15.63 -18.31
CA ALA A 30 -6.74 -17.02 -18.67
C ALA A 30 -8.05 -17.10 -19.46
N GLN A 31 -8.91 -16.10 -19.38
CA GLN A 31 -10.14 -16.02 -20.17
C GLN A 31 -9.91 -15.91 -21.68
N LYS A 32 -8.72 -15.48 -22.13
CA LYS A 32 -8.41 -15.37 -23.57
C LYS A 32 -8.11 -16.72 -24.23
N LEU A 33 -7.72 -17.73 -23.48
CA LEU A 33 -7.41 -19.07 -23.99
C LEU A 33 -8.65 -19.91 -24.26
N ASP A 34 -9.80 -19.55 -23.69
CA ASP A 34 -11.07 -20.25 -23.78
C ASP A 34 -12.16 -19.45 -24.50
N VAL A 35 -11.75 -18.58 -25.44
CA VAL A 35 -12.64 -17.79 -26.29
C VAL A 35 -12.41 -18.13 -27.75
N LEU A 36 -13.48 -18.54 -28.44
CA LEU A 36 -13.42 -18.77 -29.87
C LEU A 36 -13.22 -17.44 -30.61
N SER A 37 -12.23 -17.39 -31.49
CA SER A 37 -11.92 -16.19 -32.27
C SER A 37 -13.08 -15.78 -33.20
N LEU A 38 -13.13 -14.51 -33.62
CA LEU A 38 -14.12 -14.04 -34.60
C LEU A 38 -14.03 -14.84 -35.92
N GLU A 39 -12.81 -15.20 -36.32
CA GLU A 39 -12.59 -16.05 -37.49
C GLU A 39 -13.14 -17.47 -37.26
N GLY A 40 -12.91 -18.05 -36.07
CA GLY A 40 -13.49 -19.34 -35.67
C GLY A 40 -15.03 -19.32 -35.75
N TRP A 41 -15.65 -18.25 -35.22
CA TRP A 41 -17.10 -18.06 -35.31
C TRP A 41 -17.60 -17.94 -36.75
N ALA A 42 -16.83 -17.29 -37.63
CA ALA A 42 -17.20 -17.11 -39.03
C ALA A 42 -17.19 -18.43 -39.83
N LYS A 43 -16.32 -19.38 -39.47
CA LYS A 43 -16.21 -20.70 -40.10
C LYS A 43 -17.37 -21.65 -39.75
N LEU A 44 -18.08 -21.39 -38.65
CA LEU A 44 -19.22 -22.24 -38.25
C LEU A 44 -20.43 -22.00 -39.12
N ARG A 45 -21.17 -23.08 -39.45
CA ARG A 45 -22.49 -22.99 -40.07
C ARG A 45 -23.53 -22.38 -39.13
N GLU A 46 -24.63 -21.88 -39.64
CA GLU A 46 -25.64 -21.20 -38.81
C GLU A 46 -26.18 -22.08 -37.68
N VAL A 47 -26.46 -23.36 -37.97
CA VAL A 47 -26.94 -24.34 -36.98
C VAL A 47 -25.90 -24.64 -35.89
N GLU A 48 -24.62 -24.69 -36.27
CA GLU A 48 -23.50 -24.86 -35.35
C GLU A 48 -23.34 -23.65 -34.42
N ARG A 49 -23.39 -22.43 -35.00
CA ARG A 49 -23.38 -21.19 -34.22
C ARG A 49 -24.53 -21.10 -33.23
N TYR A 50 -25.73 -21.55 -33.64
CA TYR A 50 -26.89 -21.56 -32.75
C TYR A 50 -26.67 -22.49 -31.55
N GLN A 51 -26.25 -23.74 -31.78
CA GLN A 51 -25.97 -24.71 -30.72
C GLN A 51 -24.83 -24.25 -29.81
N MET A 52 -23.74 -23.68 -30.38
CA MET A 52 -22.62 -23.14 -29.63
C MET A 52 -23.04 -21.98 -28.71
N LYS A 53 -23.88 -21.07 -29.21
CA LYS A 53 -24.40 -19.95 -28.41
C LYS A 53 -25.22 -20.39 -27.21
N ILE A 54 -25.98 -21.51 -27.36
CA ILE A 54 -26.73 -22.09 -26.23
C ILE A 54 -25.75 -22.59 -25.15
N ALA A 55 -24.71 -23.32 -25.54
CA ALA A 55 -23.71 -23.85 -24.63
C ALA A 55 -22.94 -22.70 -23.92
N GLU A 56 -22.49 -21.69 -24.69
CA GLU A 56 -21.81 -20.49 -24.17
C GLU A 56 -22.68 -19.72 -23.18
N LYS A 57 -23.98 -19.57 -23.43
CA LYS A 57 -24.91 -18.93 -22.50
C LYS A 57 -24.88 -19.58 -21.14
N TYR A 58 -25.06 -20.92 -21.08
CA TYR A 58 -25.03 -21.64 -19.81
C TYR A 58 -23.66 -21.63 -19.15
N TYR A 59 -22.58 -21.61 -19.93
CA TYR A 59 -21.24 -21.48 -19.42
C TYR A 59 -21.02 -20.13 -18.72
N LEU A 60 -21.47 -19.03 -19.34
CA LEU A 60 -21.40 -17.68 -18.78
C LEU A 60 -22.28 -17.52 -17.53
N GLU A 61 -23.43 -18.20 -17.51
CA GLU A 61 -24.31 -18.28 -16.33
C GLU A 61 -23.76 -19.19 -15.22
N LYS A 62 -22.54 -19.77 -15.42
CA LYS A 62 -21.89 -20.72 -14.51
C LYS A 62 -22.70 -22.01 -14.26
N ASN A 63 -23.67 -22.33 -15.12
CA ASN A 63 -24.40 -23.57 -15.08
C ASN A 63 -23.61 -24.65 -15.84
N TYR A 64 -22.46 -25.01 -15.27
CA TYR A 64 -21.49 -25.90 -15.92
C TYR A 64 -22.01 -27.31 -16.23
N LYS A 65 -23.01 -27.77 -15.50
CA LYS A 65 -23.65 -29.09 -15.79
C LYS A 65 -24.45 -29.05 -17.09
N VAL A 66 -25.27 -28.01 -17.27
CA VAL A 66 -26.05 -27.83 -18.50
C VAL A 66 -25.14 -27.44 -19.66
N ALA A 67 -24.18 -26.55 -19.44
CA ALA A 67 -23.20 -26.15 -20.45
C ALA A 67 -22.46 -27.39 -21.00
N ALA A 68 -21.97 -28.29 -20.13
CA ALA A 68 -21.31 -29.52 -20.56
C ALA A 68 -22.20 -30.36 -21.47
N SER A 69 -23.47 -30.58 -21.11
CA SER A 69 -24.42 -31.35 -21.94
C SER A 69 -24.67 -30.68 -23.30
N GLU A 70 -24.70 -29.34 -23.36
CA GLU A 70 -24.90 -28.62 -24.63
C GLU A 70 -23.64 -28.64 -25.51
N TYR A 71 -22.43 -28.64 -24.94
CA TYR A 71 -21.18 -28.86 -25.69
C TYR A 71 -21.07 -30.32 -26.17
N GLU A 72 -21.44 -31.29 -25.35
CA GLU A 72 -21.48 -32.71 -25.73
C GLU A 72 -22.46 -32.95 -26.87
N LYS A 73 -23.63 -32.33 -26.84
CA LYS A 73 -24.59 -32.33 -27.93
C LYS A 73 -24.02 -31.71 -29.21
N PHE A 74 -23.27 -30.61 -29.12
CA PHE A 74 -22.57 -30.04 -30.26
C PHE A 74 -21.60 -31.06 -30.88
N LEU A 75 -20.78 -31.70 -30.07
CA LEU A 75 -19.80 -32.69 -30.50
C LEU A 75 -20.49 -33.89 -31.18
N SER A 76 -21.61 -34.36 -30.62
CA SER A 76 -22.38 -35.48 -31.20
C SER A 76 -23.04 -35.14 -32.52
N LEU A 77 -23.48 -33.89 -32.72
CA LEU A 77 -24.17 -33.45 -33.95
C LEU A 77 -23.20 -32.97 -35.04
N TYR A 78 -22.04 -32.49 -34.66
CA TYR A 78 -21.12 -31.78 -35.54
C TYR A 78 -19.66 -32.18 -35.29
N GLU A 79 -19.38 -33.49 -35.25
CA GLU A 79 -18.06 -34.07 -34.93
C GLU A 79 -16.94 -33.54 -35.83
N SER A 80 -17.21 -33.31 -37.11
CA SER A 80 -16.26 -32.80 -38.11
C SER A 80 -16.27 -31.27 -38.26
N SER A 81 -16.94 -30.54 -37.37
CA SER A 81 -16.99 -29.09 -37.38
C SER A 81 -15.64 -28.46 -36.98
N GLU A 82 -15.30 -27.33 -37.60
CA GLU A 82 -14.19 -26.47 -37.13
C GLU A 82 -14.34 -26.00 -35.67
N GLY A 83 -15.57 -26.06 -35.13
CA GLY A 83 -15.84 -25.75 -33.73
C GLY A 83 -15.71 -26.91 -32.76
N ALA A 84 -15.43 -28.13 -33.25
CA ALA A 84 -15.36 -29.32 -32.39
C ALA A 84 -14.24 -29.24 -31.36
N PRO A 85 -12.97 -28.83 -31.68
CA PRO A 85 -11.92 -28.70 -30.69
C PRO A 85 -12.29 -27.68 -29.61
N TYR A 86 -12.88 -26.52 -29.99
CA TYR A 86 -13.36 -25.54 -29.04
C TYR A 86 -14.47 -26.05 -28.11
N SER A 87 -15.44 -26.76 -28.68
CA SER A 87 -16.52 -27.39 -27.88
C SER A 87 -15.95 -28.36 -26.86
N LEU A 88 -14.99 -29.20 -27.25
CA LEU A 88 -14.35 -30.16 -26.36
C LEU A 88 -13.51 -29.48 -25.28
N LEU A 89 -12.84 -28.39 -25.63
CA LEU A 89 -12.12 -27.55 -24.66
C LEU A 89 -13.09 -26.99 -23.58
N LYS A 90 -14.22 -26.44 -24.02
CA LYS A 90 -15.22 -25.85 -23.10
C LYS A 90 -15.91 -26.92 -22.26
N TRP A 91 -16.20 -28.07 -22.86
CA TRP A 91 -16.70 -29.24 -22.12
C TRP A 91 -15.73 -29.67 -21.02
N SER A 92 -14.44 -29.77 -21.34
CA SER A 92 -13.41 -30.14 -20.38
C SER A 92 -13.31 -29.10 -19.24
N LEU A 93 -13.38 -27.82 -19.55
CA LEU A 93 -13.41 -26.74 -18.54
C LEU A 93 -14.67 -26.85 -17.65
N CYS A 94 -15.83 -27.21 -18.22
CA CYS A 94 -17.02 -27.48 -17.42
C CYS A 94 -16.81 -28.64 -16.45
N LEU A 95 -16.07 -29.68 -16.83
CA LEU A 95 -15.76 -30.82 -15.96
C LEU A 95 -14.80 -30.41 -14.83
N ILE A 96 -13.82 -29.53 -15.09
CA ILE A 96 -12.97 -28.95 -14.04
C ILE A 96 -13.83 -28.26 -12.97
N GLU A 97 -14.79 -27.43 -13.40
CA GLU A 97 -15.69 -26.72 -12.48
C GLU A 97 -16.64 -27.68 -11.72
N GLN A 98 -16.97 -28.81 -12.32
CA GLN A 98 -17.75 -29.88 -11.69
C GLN A 98 -16.90 -30.81 -10.78
N LYS A 99 -15.62 -30.48 -10.56
CA LYS A 99 -14.68 -31.28 -9.75
C LYS A 99 -14.41 -32.68 -10.32
N LYS A 100 -14.36 -32.78 -11.65
CA LYS A 100 -14.04 -34.02 -12.40
C LYS A 100 -12.74 -33.84 -13.23
N PRO A 101 -11.60 -33.45 -12.60
CA PRO A 101 -10.39 -33.11 -13.35
C PRO A 101 -9.80 -34.31 -14.11
N ASN A 102 -9.86 -35.53 -13.58
CA ASN A 102 -9.32 -36.69 -14.27
C ASN A 102 -10.00 -36.94 -15.61
N THR A 103 -11.34 -36.89 -15.64
CA THR A 103 -12.13 -37.04 -16.88
C THR A 103 -11.84 -35.89 -17.85
N ALA A 104 -11.76 -34.66 -17.34
CA ALA A 104 -11.40 -33.50 -18.16
C ALA A 104 -10.02 -33.65 -18.82
N ILE A 105 -9.06 -34.24 -18.12
CA ILE A 105 -7.70 -34.47 -18.65
C ILE A 105 -7.74 -35.59 -19.70
N SER A 106 -8.27 -36.80 -19.34
CA SER A 106 -8.13 -38.00 -20.16
C SER A 106 -9.07 -38.03 -21.37
N GLU A 107 -10.29 -37.56 -21.21
CA GLU A 107 -11.32 -37.64 -22.27
C GLU A 107 -11.51 -36.33 -23.01
N GLY A 108 -11.08 -35.21 -22.40
CA GLY A 108 -11.24 -33.89 -22.98
C GLY A 108 -9.92 -33.31 -23.50
N PHE A 109 -9.12 -32.72 -22.64
CA PHE A 109 -7.91 -32.01 -23.06
C PHE A 109 -6.92 -32.87 -23.83
N GLN A 110 -6.69 -34.13 -23.40
CA GLN A 110 -5.78 -35.03 -24.11
C GLN A 110 -6.32 -35.38 -25.50
N SER A 111 -7.62 -35.63 -25.62
CA SER A 111 -8.24 -35.91 -26.93
C SER A 111 -8.09 -34.72 -27.89
N ILE A 112 -8.16 -33.47 -27.41
CA ILE A 112 -7.91 -32.30 -28.29
C ILE A 112 -6.49 -32.34 -28.84
N ILE A 113 -5.51 -32.61 -27.97
CA ILE A 113 -4.09 -32.68 -28.36
C ILE A 113 -3.86 -33.81 -29.37
N ASP A 114 -4.53 -34.95 -29.19
CA ASP A 114 -4.34 -36.13 -30.03
C ASP A 114 -5.03 -36.01 -31.41
N TYR A 115 -6.23 -35.42 -31.46
CA TYR A 115 -7.03 -35.34 -32.70
C TYR A 115 -6.83 -34.02 -33.47
N TRP A 116 -6.49 -32.90 -32.79
CA TRP A 116 -6.28 -31.58 -33.40
C TRP A 116 -4.99 -30.91 -32.91
N PRO A 117 -3.81 -31.57 -33.10
CA PRO A 117 -2.53 -31.14 -32.50
C PRO A 117 -2.10 -29.74 -32.89
N ASP A 118 -2.49 -29.25 -34.07
CA ASP A 118 -2.12 -27.94 -34.61
C ASP A 118 -3.15 -26.86 -34.25
N SER A 119 -4.21 -27.18 -33.51
CA SER A 119 -5.23 -26.21 -33.14
C SER A 119 -4.79 -25.31 -31.96
N PRO A 120 -5.27 -24.07 -31.89
CA PRO A 120 -5.08 -23.22 -30.70
C PRO A 120 -5.60 -23.87 -29.41
N GLU A 121 -6.65 -24.68 -29.53
CA GLU A 121 -7.27 -25.43 -28.43
C GLU A 121 -6.35 -26.52 -27.89
N ALA A 122 -5.50 -27.15 -28.74
CA ALA A 122 -4.49 -28.10 -28.28
C ALA A 122 -3.41 -27.42 -27.42
N ILE A 123 -2.98 -26.24 -27.80
CA ILE A 123 -2.04 -25.43 -27.02
C ILE A 123 -2.67 -25.03 -25.67
N ALA A 124 -3.91 -24.57 -25.69
CA ALA A 124 -4.65 -24.25 -24.47
C ALA A 124 -4.86 -25.50 -23.58
N SER A 125 -5.18 -26.65 -24.19
CA SER A 125 -5.38 -27.92 -23.48
C SER A 125 -4.12 -28.38 -22.73
N ALA A 126 -2.94 -28.28 -23.35
CA ALA A 126 -1.68 -28.61 -22.69
C ALA A 126 -1.47 -27.77 -21.41
N PHE A 127 -1.78 -26.49 -21.46
CA PHE A 127 -1.73 -25.60 -20.30
C PHE A 127 -2.79 -25.97 -19.24
N TYR A 128 -4.04 -26.26 -19.65
CA TYR A 128 -5.09 -26.62 -18.70
C TYR A 128 -4.86 -27.98 -18.04
N ILE A 129 -4.23 -28.94 -18.71
CA ILE A 129 -3.75 -30.19 -18.09
C ILE A 129 -2.78 -29.90 -16.96
N ALA A 130 -1.79 -29.02 -17.20
CA ALA A 130 -0.81 -28.64 -16.18
C ALA A 130 -1.48 -27.95 -14.98
N ARG A 131 -2.43 -27.04 -15.25
CA ARG A 131 -3.22 -26.39 -14.19
C ARG A 131 -4.11 -27.37 -13.43
N ALA A 132 -4.77 -28.29 -14.11
CA ALA A 132 -5.57 -29.32 -13.45
C ALA A 132 -4.73 -30.15 -12.47
N TYR A 133 -3.49 -30.54 -12.87
CA TYR A 133 -2.58 -31.21 -11.94
C TYR A 133 -2.16 -30.33 -10.77
N LYS A 134 -1.93 -29.01 -10.99
CA LYS A 134 -1.64 -28.06 -9.91
C LYS A 134 -2.81 -28.00 -8.92
N ASP A 135 -4.05 -27.88 -9.43
CA ASP A 135 -5.26 -27.76 -8.62
C ASP A 135 -5.60 -29.05 -7.84
N MET A 136 -5.18 -30.21 -8.36
CA MET A 136 -5.27 -31.50 -7.66
C MET A 136 -4.15 -31.72 -6.61
N GLY A 137 -3.17 -30.80 -6.51
CA GLY A 137 -2.01 -30.96 -5.65
C GLY A 137 -0.96 -31.95 -6.16
N GLU A 138 -1.07 -32.38 -7.44
CA GLU A 138 -0.14 -33.29 -8.11
C GLU A 138 1.12 -32.54 -8.60
N VAL A 139 1.85 -31.92 -7.65
CA VAL A 139 2.92 -30.95 -7.93
C VAL A 139 3.94 -31.45 -8.95
N ARG A 140 4.40 -32.71 -8.85
CA ARG A 140 5.39 -33.26 -9.79
C ARG A 140 4.86 -33.35 -11.21
N LYS A 141 3.60 -33.76 -11.39
CA LYS A 141 2.96 -33.82 -12.72
C LYS A 141 2.71 -32.43 -13.26
N ALA A 142 2.26 -31.50 -12.44
CA ALA A 142 2.06 -30.11 -12.81
C ALA A 142 3.36 -29.47 -13.32
N LYS A 143 4.46 -29.56 -12.54
CA LYS A 143 5.78 -29.03 -12.95
C LYS A 143 6.26 -29.64 -14.26
N LYS A 144 6.11 -30.96 -14.44
CA LYS A 144 6.48 -31.62 -15.70
C LYS A 144 5.66 -31.07 -16.88
N ALA A 145 4.33 -31.01 -16.73
CA ALA A 145 3.45 -30.53 -17.78
C ALA A 145 3.69 -29.06 -18.13
N PHE A 146 3.88 -28.18 -17.14
CA PHE A 146 4.24 -26.77 -17.40
C PHE A 146 5.59 -26.64 -18.13
N LYS A 147 6.60 -27.43 -17.76
CA LYS A 147 7.89 -27.44 -18.48
C LYS A 147 7.74 -27.88 -19.94
N GLU A 148 6.88 -28.85 -20.21
CA GLU A 148 6.55 -29.28 -21.57
C GLU A 148 5.86 -28.17 -22.36
N VAL A 149 4.90 -27.43 -21.76
CA VAL A 149 4.27 -26.26 -22.39
C VAL A 149 5.31 -25.20 -22.74
N VAL A 150 6.19 -24.83 -21.79
CA VAL A 150 7.25 -23.85 -22.03
C VAL A 150 8.20 -24.30 -23.13
N SER A 151 8.52 -25.59 -23.19
CA SER A 151 9.44 -26.13 -24.20
C SER A 151 8.85 -26.17 -25.60
N LYS A 152 7.56 -26.57 -25.72
CA LYS A 152 6.90 -26.75 -27.02
C LYS A 152 6.29 -25.46 -27.57
N HIS A 153 5.86 -24.55 -26.71
CA HIS A 153 5.08 -23.36 -27.05
C HIS A 153 5.71 -22.08 -26.47
N GLY A 154 7.05 -21.99 -26.49
CA GLY A 154 7.81 -20.89 -25.86
C GLY A 154 7.40 -19.48 -26.30
N ASP A 155 7.00 -19.33 -27.55
CA ASP A 155 6.57 -18.04 -28.13
C ASP A 155 5.09 -17.73 -27.88
N HIS A 156 4.31 -18.67 -27.32
CA HIS A 156 2.91 -18.47 -27.04
C HIS A 156 2.66 -17.99 -25.62
N LEU A 157 1.58 -17.24 -25.41
CA LEU A 157 1.22 -16.67 -24.08
C LEU A 157 1.07 -17.74 -22.97
N VAL A 158 0.69 -18.98 -23.33
CA VAL A 158 0.65 -20.09 -22.36
C VAL A 158 2.00 -20.40 -21.71
N ALA A 159 3.12 -20.14 -22.39
CA ALA A 159 4.44 -20.32 -21.80
C ALA A 159 4.70 -19.29 -20.70
N VAL A 160 4.21 -18.05 -20.87
CA VAL A 160 4.30 -17.00 -19.84
C VAL A 160 3.54 -17.45 -18.59
N TYR A 161 2.28 -17.89 -18.76
CA TYR A 161 1.47 -18.38 -17.64
C TYR A 161 2.09 -19.61 -16.98
N SER A 162 2.63 -20.52 -17.79
CA SER A 162 3.32 -21.71 -17.27
C SER A 162 4.56 -21.39 -16.46
N LEU A 163 5.34 -20.38 -16.87
CA LEU A 163 6.50 -19.90 -16.11
C LEU A 163 6.10 -19.26 -14.78
N VAL A 164 4.99 -18.51 -14.76
CA VAL A 164 4.44 -17.95 -13.51
C VAL A 164 4.01 -19.08 -12.57
N ASP A 165 3.24 -20.06 -13.08
CA ASP A 165 2.80 -21.20 -12.29
C ASP A 165 3.98 -22.07 -11.80
N LEU A 166 5.05 -22.21 -12.60
CA LEU A 166 6.29 -22.90 -12.20
C LEU A 166 6.99 -22.17 -11.06
N ALA A 167 7.11 -20.83 -11.13
CA ALA A 167 7.70 -20.03 -10.05
C ALA A 167 6.89 -20.16 -8.75
N ASP A 168 5.56 -20.14 -8.84
CA ASP A 168 4.67 -20.32 -7.68
C ASP A 168 4.84 -21.72 -7.06
N LEU A 169 4.84 -22.78 -7.87
CA LEU A 169 5.04 -24.16 -7.41
C LEU A 169 6.42 -24.38 -6.79
N ALA A 170 7.45 -23.77 -7.37
CA ALA A 170 8.82 -23.80 -6.83
C ALA A 170 8.90 -23.11 -5.48
N SER A 171 8.19 -21.99 -5.30
CA SER A 171 8.10 -21.29 -4.01
C SER A 171 7.44 -22.16 -2.93
N ILE A 172 6.37 -22.90 -3.26
CA ILE A 172 5.68 -23.82 -2.34
C ILE A 172 6.61 -24.96 -1.92
N ASP A 173 7.35 -25.52 -2.87
CA ASP A 173 8.31 -26.61 -2.62
C ASP A 173 9.62 -26.14 -1.99
N LYS A 174 9.83 -24.81 -1.89
CA LYS A 174 11.10 -24.20 -1.47
C LYS A 174 12.26 -24.56 -2.40
N ASP A 175 11.98 -24.76 -3.67
CA ASP A 175 12.96 -24.98 -4.73
C ASP A 175 13.37 -23.64 -5.33
N GLU A 176 14.34 -22.99 -4.67
CA GLU A 176 14.80 -21.64 -5.02
C GLU A 176 15.44 -21.61 -6.43
N ASP A 177 16.18 -22.66 -6.80
CA ASP A 177 16.82 -22.72 -8.11
C ASP A 177 15.81 -22.74 -9.26
N GLU A 178 14.75 -23.53 -9.12
CA GLU A 178 13.66 -23.60 -10.10
C GLU A 178 12.87 -22.29 -10.16
N GLN A 179 12.61 -21.68 -9.01
CA GLN A 179 11.93 -20.39 -8.94
C GLN A 179 12.70 -19.30 -9.67
N VAL A 180 14.00 -19.20 -9.39
CA VAL A 180 14.91 -18.23 -10.03
C VAL A 180 15.04 -18.50 -11.52
N ALA A 181 15.09 -19.77 -11.94
CA ALA A 181 15.15 -20.13 -13.36
C ALA A 181 13.88 -19.68 -14.11
N ALA A 182 12.71 -19.81 -13.51
CA ALA A 182 11.45 -19.31 -14.08
C ALA A 182 11.42 -17.78 -14.19
N TRP A 183 11.83 -17.07 -13.14
CA TRP A 183 11.94 -15.61 -13.17
C TRP A 183 12.95 -15.12 -14.23
N ARG A 184 14.09 -15.79 -14.38
CA ARG A 184 15.09 -15.45 -15.41
C ARG A 184 14.51 -15.56 -16.82
N LYS A 185 13.79 -16.63 -17.12
CA LYS A 185 13.13 -16.80 -18.41
C LYS A 185 12.10 -15.70 -18.66
N LEU A 186 11.21 -15.42 -17.69
CA LEU A 186 10.24 -14.33 -17.79
C LEU A 186 10.90 -12.96 -17.97
N THR A 187 12.05 -12.74 -17.33
CA THR A 187 12.76 -11.46 -17.36
C THR A 187 13.49 -11.22 -18.69
N PHE A 188 14.19 -12.24 -19.21
CA PHE A 188 15.15 -12.06 -20.28
C PHE A 188 14.75 -12.71 -21.60
N ASP A 189 13.99 -13.81 -21.57
CA ASP A 189 13.71 -14.61 -22.76
C ASP A 189 12.32 -14.33 -23.35
N VAL A 190 11.36 -13.88 -22.51
CA VAL A 190 10.00 -13.60 -22.96
C VAL A 190 9.88 -12.21 -23.58
N ALA A 191 9.31 -12.12 -24.79
CA ALA A 191 9.00 -10.85 -25.43
C ALA A 191 7.94 -10.06 -24.63
N ARG A 192 8.19 -8.75 -24.44
CA ARG A 192 7.26 -7.85 -23.70
C ARG A 192 6.15 -7.33 -24.61
N THR A 193 5.12 -8.13 -24.77
CA THR A 193 3.87 -7.72 -25.43
C THR A 193 2.95 -7.01 -24.43
N LYS A 194 1.83 -6.48 -24.91
CA LYS A 194 0.79 -5.89 -24.04
C LYS A 194 0.31 -6.89 -22.97
N GLU A 195 0.23 -8.16 -23.34
CA GLU A 195 -0.27 -9.26 -22.50
C GLU A 195 0.79 -9.78 -21.51
N SER A 196 2.07 -9.88 -21.94
CA SER A 196 3.17 -10.44 -21.13
C SER A 196 3.87 -9.42 -20.24
N LYS A 197 3.78 -8.11 -20.56
CA LYS A 197 4.54 -7.04 -19.93
C LYS A 197 4.51 -7.09 -18.40
N ASN A 198 3.32 -7.14 -17.82
CA ASN A 198 3.16 -7.11 -16.36
C ASN A 198 3.80 -8.34 -15.67
N PHE A 199 3.73 -9.51 -16.29
CA PHE A 199 4.36 -10.72 -15.77
C PHE A 199 5.89 -10.63 -15.83
N CYS A 200 6.44 -10.12 -16.93
CA CYS A 200 7.86 -9.90 -17.10
C CYS A 200 8.40 -8.84 -16.13
N GLU A 201 7.69 -7.73 -15.95
CA GLU A 201 8.06 -6.68 -14.99
C GLU A 201 8.07 -7.22 -13.56
N LYS A 202 7.04 -7.96 -13.16
CA LYS A 202 6.99 -8.58 -11.84
C LYS A 202 8.13 -9.58 -11.65
N ALA A 203 8.36 -10.45 -12.61
CA ALA A 203 9.44 -11.43 -12.55
C ALA A 203 10.82 -10.76 -12.46
N SER A 204 11.05 -9.65 -13.18
CA SER A 204 12.30 -8.90 -13.09
C SER A 204 12.51 -8.26 -11.73
N GLN A 205 11.44 -7.78 -11.08
CA GLN A 205 11.49 -7.22 -9.74
C GLN A 205 11.81 -8.29 -8.69
N GLU A 206 11.17 -9.46 -8.77
CA GLU A 206 11.44 -10.60 -7.89
C GLU A 206 12.88 -11.12 -8.07
N LEU A 207 13.32 -11.25 -9.34
CA LEU A 207 14.68 -11.65 -9.66
C LEU A 207 15.71 -10.66 -9.14
N ALA A 208 15.45 -9.36 -9.25
CA ALA A 208 16.32 -8.32 -8.71
C ALA A 208 16.40 -8.42 -7.17
N ALA A 209 15.28 -8.50 -6.49
CA ALA A 209 15.21 -8.61 -5.03
C ALA A 209 16.02 -9.83 -4.54
N TRP A 210 15.79 -10.99 -5.16
CA TRP A 210 16.55 -12.19 -4.85
C TRP A 210 18.06 -12.01 -5.13
N SER A 211 18.41 -11.42 -6.27
CA SER A 211 19.82 -11.26 -6.68
C SER A 211 20.60 -10.38 -5.70
N PHE A 212 19.99 -9.27 -5.21
CA PHE A 212 20.62 -8.44 -4.18
C PHE A 212 20.79 -9.20 -2.86
N THR A 213 19.79 -9.99 -2.46
CA THR A 213 19.88 -10.83 -1.25
C THR A 213 20.96 -11.90 -1.37
N ALA A 214 21.11 -12.50 -2.56
CA ALA A 214 22.14 -13.49 -2.86
C ALA A 214 23.54 -12.88 -3.12
N GLY A 215 23.71 -11.56 -3.06
CA GLY A 215 24.96 -10.86 -3.33
C GLY A 215 25.37 -10.81 -4.82
N LYS A 216 24.44 -11.14 -5.72
CA LYS A 216 24.60 -11.13 -7.19
C LYS A 216 24.14 -9.79 -7.77
N VAL A 217 24.77 -8.69 -7.34
CA VAL A 217 24.35 -7.32 -7.64
C VAL A 217 24.24 -7.07 -9.15
N ASP A 218 25.18 -7.54 -9.96
CA ASP A 218 25.17 -7.35 -11.42
C ASP A 218 23.95 -7.99 -12.08
N ASP A 219 23.53 -9.17 -11.62
CA ASP A 219 22.32 -9.84 -12.12
C ASP A 219 21.05 -9.06 -11.72
N GLY A 220 21.03 -8.56 -10.49
CA GLY A 220 19.94 -7.71 -10.01
C GLY A 220 19.78 -6.43 -10.83
N VAL A 221 20.90 -5.77 -11.12
CA VAL A 221 20.91 -4.57 -11.96
C VAL A 221 20.42 -4.87 -13.38
N LYS A 222 20.91 -5.96 -14.01
CA LYS A 222 20.43 -6.40 -15.32
C LYS A 222 18.93 -6.64 -15.34
N ALA A 223 18.39 -7.28 -14.30
CA ALA A 223 16.96 -7.49 -14.17
C ALA A 223 16.18 -6.17 -14.08
N LEU A 224 16.63 -5.21 -13.27
CA LEU A 224 16.00 -3.90 -13.16
C LEU A 224 16.03 -3.13 -14.49
N ALA A 225 17.14 -3.17 -15.21
CA ALA A 225 17.30 -2.50 -16.50
C ALA A 225 16.32 -3.00 -17.58
N THR A 226 15.74 -4.18 -17.42
CA THR A 226 14.69 -4.66 -18.33
C THR A 226 13.32 -4.04 -18.11
N SER A 227 13.06 -3.46 -16.94
CA SER A 227 11.72 -2.98 -16.54
C SER A 227 11.67 -1.49 -16.26
N TYR A 228 12.82 -0.84 -16.09
CA TYR A 228 12.89 0.59 -15.80
C TYR A 228 13.69 1.34 -16.85
N PRO A 229 13.35 2.60 -17.15
CA PRO A 229 14.18 3.46 -17.99
C PRO A 229 15.60 3.59 -17.41
N GLU A 230 16.61 3.66 -18.29
CA GLU A 230 18.03 3.71 -17.91
C GLU A 230 18.32 4.74 -16.81
N LYS A 231 17.76 5.93 -16.92
CA LYS A 231 17.93 7.02 -15.94
C LYS A 231 17.36 6.73 -14.55
N GLU A 232 16.42 5.78 -14.44
CA GLU A 232 15.79 5.41 -13.16
C GLU A 232 16.49 4.22 -12.50
N VAL A 233 17.27 3.43 -13.26
CA VAL A 233 17.90 2.24 -12.73
C VAL A 233 18.79 2.50 -11.51
N PRO A 234 19.59 3.58 -11.41
CA PRO A 234 20.39 3.87 -10.22
C PRO A 234 19.57 4.06 -8.95
N ASP A 235 18.43 4.75 -9.02
CA ASP A 235 17.50 4.87 -7.90
C ASP A 235 16.93 3.52 -7.47
N ARG A 236 16.55 2.68 -8.46
CA ARG A 236 16.04 1.32 -8.18
C ARG A 236 17.12 0.44 -7.55
N VAL A 237 18.37 0.54 -7.99
CA VAL A 237 19.48 -0.18 -7.36
C VAL A 237 19.61 0.20 -5.88
N ARG A 238 19.56 1.48 -5.53
CA ARG A 238 19.54 1.92 -4.14
C ARG A 238 18.38 1.31 -3.36
N ASP A 239 17.16 1.37 -3.93
CA ASP A 239 15.95 0.92 -3.24
C ASP A 239 15.95 -0.60 -3.01
N TYR A 240 16.35 -1.37 -4.02
CA TYR A 240 16.42 -2.84 -3.92
C TYR A 240 17.61 -3.34 -3.08
N ALA A 241 18.72 -2.59 -3.03
CA ALA A 241 19.87 -2.95 -2.21
C ALA A 241 19.63 -2.70 -0.71
N ARG A 242 18.75 -1.77 -0.35
CA ARG A 242 18.53 -1.35 1.05
C ARG A 242 18.18 -2.50 1.99
N GLY A 243 17.12 -3.25 1.67
CA GLY A 243 16.63 -4.34 2.52
C GLY A 243 17.66 -5.44 2.73
N PRO A 244 18.23 -6.02 1.66
CA PRO A 244 19.29 -7.01 1.72
C PRO A 244 20.53 -6.55 2.51
N ILE A 245 21.02 -5.33 2.28
CA ILE A 245 22.17 -4.79 3.02
C ILE A 245 21.83 -4.71 4.51
N ASP A 246 20.69 -4.09 4.88
CA ASP A 246 20.30 -3.92 6.28
C ASP A 246 20.11 -5.27 7.00
N GLU A 247 19.56 -6.28 6.33
CA GLU A 247 19.42 -7.62 6.89
C GLU A 247 20.78 -8.33 7.08
N LEU A 248 21.63 -8.31 6.04
CA LEU A 248 22.93 -8.99 6.06
C LEU A 248 23.88 -8.40 7.09
N VAL A 249 23.89 -7.05 7.25
CA VAL A 249 24.80 -6.40 8.22
C VAL A 249 24.34 -6.52 9.67
N ARG A 250 23.11 -6.93 9.93
CA ARG A 250 22.61 -7.16 11.30
C ARG A 250 23.20 -8.39 11.97
N LYS A 251 23.60 -9.39 11.20
CA LYS A 251 24.15 -10.67 11.68
C LYS A 251 25.65 -10.67 11.43
N ASP A 252 26.42 -11.06 12.44
CA ASP A 252 27.88 -11.08 12.34
C ASP A 252 28.38 -12.01 11.23
N GLU A 253 27.72 -13.16 11.04
CA GLU A 253 28.12 -14.17 10.06
C GLU A 253 27.94 -13.70 8.60
N THR A 254 27.01 -12.78 8.33
CA THR A 254 26.69 -12.29 6.97
C THR A 254 27.08 -10.84 6.75
N ARG A 255 27.67 -10.17 7.73
CA ARG A 255 28.01 -8.74 7.67
C ARG A 255 28.93 -8.40 6.50
N GLU A 256 29.97 -9.19 6.29
CA GLU A 256 30.91 -8.98 5.18
C GLU A 256 30.23 -9.15 3.80
N GLN A 257 29.26 -10.06 3.71
CA GLN A 257 28.45 -10.20 2.50
C GLN A 257 27.61 -8.93 2.26
N GLY A 258 27.00 -8.38 3.32
CA GLY A 258 26.25 -7.12 3.24
C GLY A 258 27.13 -5.94 2.81
N TYR A 259 28.38 -5.89 3.31
CA TYR A 259 29.35 -4.89 2.86
C TYR A 259 29.70 -5.08 1.37
N GLY A 260 29.87 -6.33 0.93
CA GLY A 260 30.14 -6.65 -0.49
C GLY A 260 29.00 -6.24 -1.41
N VAL A 261 27.73 -6.43 -0.98
CA VAL A 261 26.56 -5.95 -1.75
C VAL A 261 26.57 -4.42 -1.87
N ALA A 262 26.82 -3.72 -0.76
CA ALA A 262 26.87 -2.26 -0.75
C ALA A 262 28.01 -1.74 -1.66
N ASP A 263 29.21 -2.30 -1.56
CA ASP A 263 30.37 -1.84 -2.32
C ASP A 263 30.20 -2.09 -3.84
N LYS A 264 29.62 -3.23 -4.23
CA LYS A 264 29.30 -3.52 -5.64
C LYS A 264 28.23 -2.56 -6.18
N ALA A 265 27.15 -2.33 -5.42
CA ALA A 265 26.10 -1.41 -5.82
C ALA A 265 26.60 0.04 -5.97
N VAL A 266 27.43 0.50 -5.02
CA VAL A 266 28.09 1.82 -5.07
C VAL A 266 29.01 1.92 -6.29
N THR A 267 29.84 0.90 -6.53
CA THR A 267 30.75 0.86 -7.67
C THR A 267 29.99 0.97 -8.98
N TRP A 268 28.92 0.18 -9.12
CA TRP A 268 28.10 0.20 -10.32
C TRP A 268 27.45 1.59 -10.52
N ILE A 269 26.81 2.18 -9.51
CA ILE A 269 26.18 3.51 -9.63
C ILE A 269 27.20 4.58 -10.02
N ARG A 270 28.39 4.57 -9.41
CA ARG A 270 29.45 5.54 -9.74
C ARG A 270 29.98 5.39 -11.16
N GLN A 271 30.00 4.17 -11.72
CA GLN A 271 30.36 3.93 -13.11
C GLN A 271 29.32 4.45 -14.10
N GLN A 272 28.06 4.55 -13.70
CA GLN A 272 26.99 5.15 -14.51
C GLN A 272 27.02 6.70 -14.48
N ALA A 273 27.76 7.30 -13.55
CA ALA A 273 27.81 8.75 -13.43
C ALA A 273 28.42 9.40 -14.69
N PRO A 274 27.70 10.34 -15.33
CA PRO A 274 28.22 10.99 -16.52
C PRO A 274 29.50 11.77 -16.20
N THR A 275 30.38 11.86 -17.20
CA THR A 275 31.67 12.57 -17.09
C THR A 275 31.71 13.87 -17.89
N GLY A 276 30.57 14.25 -18.47
CA GLY A 276 30.46 15.45 -19.28
C GLY A 276 30.56 16.76 -18.47
N ALA A 277 30.67 17.87 -19.19
CA ALA A 277 30.92 19.19 -18.60
C ALA A 277 29.64 20.05 -18.45
N SER A 278 28.51 19.60 -19.03
CA SER A 278 27.25 20.34 -18.90
C SER A 278 26.74 20.37 -17.45
N GLU A 279 26.01 21.38 -17.08
CA GLU A 279 25.44 21.48 -15.71
C GLU A 279 24.46 20.35 -15.42
N GLU A 280 23.70 19.89 -16.43
CA GLU A 280 22.78 18.75 -16.29
C GLU A 280 23.53 17.46 -16.00
N GLU A 281 24.64 17.20 -16.70
CA GLU A 281 25.48 16.02 -16.48
C GLU A 281 26.18 16.06 -15.12
N LYS A 282 26.66 17.24 -14.71
CA LYS A 282 27.24 17.42 -13.37
C LYS A 282 26.21 17.18 -12.25
N GLU A 283 24.99 17.70 -12.43
CA GLU A 283 23.90 17.49 -11.46
C GLU A 283 23.51 16.01 -11.38
N LEU A 284 23.39 15.33 -12.53
CA LEU A 284 23.11 13.90 -12.57
C LEU A 284 24.25 13.09 -11.92
N ALA A 285 25.50 13.42 -12.23
CA ALA A 285 26.67 12.78 -11.62
C ALA A 285 26.66 12.97 -10.09
N LYS A 286 26.37 14.17 -9.61
CA LYS A 286 26.24 14.49 -8.18
C LYS A 286 25.15 13.63 -7.53
N ASN A 287 23.98 13.51 -8.17
CA ASN A 287 22.90 12.68 -7.67
C ASN A 287 23.31 11.21 -7.54
N TYR A 288 24.05 10.65 -8.49
CA TYR A 288 24.54 9.26 -8.41
C TYR A 288 25.56 9.07 -7.27
N TRP A 289 26.38 10.07 -6.99
CA TRP A 289 27.28 10.05 -5.83
C TRP A 289 26.50 10.15 -4.50
N LEU A 290 25.41 10.93 -4.43
CA LEU A 290 24.53 11.00 -3.27
C LEU A 290 23.80 9.66 -3.05
N LEU A 291 23.33 8.98 -4.10
CA LEU A 291 22.79 7.62 -3.99
C LEU A 291 23.82 6.63 -3.43
N SER A 292 25.10 6.80 -3.80
CA SER A 292 26.20 5.99 -3.27
C SER A 292 26.36 6.19 -1.75
N ALA A 293 26.23 7.43 -1.27
CA ALA A 293 26.28 7.72 0.17
C ALA A 293 25.10 7.10 0.91
N ASP A 294 23.88 7.13 0.34
CA ASP A 294 22.70 6.47 0.90
C ASP A 294 22.94 4.96 1.08
N ILE A 295 23.45 4.27 0.05
CA ILE A 295 23.74 2.82 0.09
C ILE A 295 24.78 2.49 1.16
N LEU A 296 25.84 3.28 1.26
CA LEU A 296 26.83 3.12 2.32
C LEU A 296 26.23 3.33 3.72
N GLY A 297 25.26 4.24 3.83
CA GLY A 297 24.49 4.46 5.06
C GLY A 297 23.74 3.20 5.52
N PHE A 298 23.16 2.45 4.58
CA PHE A 298 22.48 1.19 4.91
C PHE A 298 23.45 0.14 5.46
N SER A 299 24.72 0.17 5.05
CA SER A 299 25.75 -0.77 5.50
C SER A 299 26.31 -0.46 6.89
N LYS A 300 25.84 0.60 7.57
CA LYS A 300 26.29 1.02 8.91
C LYS A 300 27.80 1.22 9.02
N ARG A 301 28.43 1.73 7.97
CA ARG A 301 29.84 2.11 7.93
C ARG A 301 29.99 3.64 7.90
N PRO A 302 29.87 4.32 9.07
CA PRO A 302 29.85 5.78 9.12
C PRO A 302 31.10 6.45 8.54
N ASP A 303 32.27 5.83 8.68
CA ASP A 303 33.49 6.39 8.12
C ASP A 303 33.46 6.43 6.59
N LYS A 304 32.92 5.38 5.94
CA LYS A 304 32.77 5.34 4.48
C LYS A 304 31.75 6.36 3.98
N VAL A 305 30.70 6.59 4.74
CA VAL A 305 29.70 7.65 4.42
C VAL A 305 30.34 9.02 4.49
N ARG A 306 31.10 9.33 5.58
CA ARG A 306 31.82 10.62 5.73
C ARG A 306 32.80 10.82 4.59
N GLU A 307 33.66 9.84 4.31
CA GLU A 307 34.60 9.88 3.20
C GLU A 307 33.89 10.17 1.85
N THR A 308 32.73 9.56 1.65
CA THR A 308 31.94 9.79 0.42
C THR A 308 31.41 11.23 0.36
N PHE A 309 30.89 11.78 1.44
CA PHE A 309 30.44 13.19 1.46
C PHE A 309 31.61 14.17 1.27
N ASP A 310 32.80 13.89 1.83
CA ASP A 310 33.99 14.70 1.61
C ASP A 310 34.39 14.69 0.12
N GLN A 311 34.31 13.52 -0.54
CA GLN A 311 34.54 13.38 -1.98
C GLN A 311 33.50 14.14 -2.80
N ILE A 312 32.21 14.07 -2.43
CA ILE A 312 31.11 14.79 -3.08
C ILE A 312 31.35 16.30 -2.99
N GLN A 313 31.63 16.82 -1.80
CA GLN A 313 31.86 18.25 -1.57
C GLN A 313 33.09 18.74 -2.36
N LYS A 314 34.15 17.94 -2.41
CA LYS A 314 35.36 18.26 -3.19
C LYS A 314 35.10 18.28 -4.69
N LYS A 315 34.28 17.38 -5.19
CA LYS A 315 34.03 17.19 -6.64
C LYS A 315 32.96 18.10 -7.18
N PHE A 316 31.86 18.30 -6.43
CA PHE A 316 30.65 18.99 -6.88
C PHE A 316 30.34 20.27 -6.09
N GLY A 317 31.04 20.50 -4.99
CA GLY A 317 30.74 21.58 -4.06
C GLY A 317 29.74 21.19 -2.97
N ALA A 318 29.52 22.11 -2.03
CA ALA A 318 28.60 21.94 -0.91
C ALA A 318 27.36 22.81 -1.13
N ASP A 319 26.51 22.45 -2.06
CA ASP A 319 25.20 23.09 -2.23
C ASP A 319 24.17 22.57 -1.20
N ASP A 320 23.00 23.21 -1.17
CA ASP A 320 21.96 22.91 -0.17
C ASP A 320 21.51 21.45 -0.25
N ALA A 321 21.51 20.81 -1.43
CA ALA A 321 21.13 19.40 -1.59
C ALA A 321 22.15 18.45 -0.95
N VAL A 322 23.44 18.70 -1.15
CA VAL A 322 24.53 17.92 -0.53
C VAL A 322 24.53 18.11 0.99
N LEU A 323 24.38 19.34 1.43
CA LEU A 323 24.34 19.68 2.86
C LEU A 323 23.11 19.11 3.56
N GLN A 324 21.95 19.09 2.88
CA GLN A 324 20.72 18.44 3.36
C GLN A 324 20.94 16.94 3.59
N ARG A 325 21.47 16.24 2.59
CA ARG A 325 21.71 14.78 2.68
C ARG A 325 22.70 14.44 3.79
N LEU A 326 23.80 15.21 3.90
CA LEU A 326 24.78 15.04 4.96
C LEU A 326 24.15 15.30 6.34
N GLY A 327 23.40 16.39 6.48
CA GLY A 327 22.72 16.74 7.72
C GLY A 327 21.70 15.69 8.14
N ASP A 328 20.90 15.18 7.19
CA ASP A 328 19.91 14.12 7.46
C ASP A 328 20.58 12.81 7.86
N TRP A 329 21.70 12.47 7.24
CA TRP A 329 22.48 11.31 7.65
C TRP A 329 23.05 11.49 9.07
N LEU A 330 23.69 12.62 9.37
CA LEU A 330 24.21 12.94 10.72
C LEU A 330 23.09 12.86 11.78
N LYS A 331 21.92 13.41 11.47
CA LYS A 331 20.75 13.34 12.33
C LYS A 331 20.31 11.89 12.60
N SER A 332 20.35 11.02 11.56
CA SER A 332 20.04 9.59 11.70
C SER A 332 21.04 8.84 12.61
N GLN A 333 22.26 9.34 12.73
CA GLN A 333 23.28 8.84 13.64
C GLN A 333 23.16 9.43 15.07
N GLY A 334 22.18 10.30 15.34
CA GLY A 334 22.03 11.03 16.59
C GLY A 334 22.99 12.21 16.76
N GLU A 335 23.76 12.55 15.73
CA GLU A 335 24.73 13.66 15.73
C GLU A 335 24.04 14.99 15.37
N TYR A 336 22.98 15.34 16.12
CA TYR A 336 22.12 16.49 15.85
C TYR A 336 22.89 17.83 15.77
N ASP A 337 23.88 18.05 16.64
CA ASP A 337 24.67 19.30 16.63
C ASP A 337 25.46 19.44 15.33
N LYS A 338 26.07 18.36 14.84
CA LYS A 338 26.78 18.38 13.56
C LYS A 338 25.83 18.60 12.40
N ALA A 339 24.65 17.96 12.41
CA ALA A 339 23.63 18.17 11.40
C ALA A 339 23.23 19.65 11.29
N ARG A 340 23.03 20.32 12.43
CA ARG A 340 22.69 21.75 12.48
C ARG A 340 23.81 22.64 11.92
N ILE A 341 25.09 22.27 12.11
CA ILE A 341 26.20 22.95 11.49
C ILE A 341 26.12 22.91 9.96
N GLU A 342 25.75 21.75 9.41
CA GLU A 342 25.59 21.59 7.95
C GLU A 342 24.40 22.41 7.44
N TYR A 343 23.24 22.33 8.09
CA TYR A 343 22.06 23.12 7.71
C TYR A 343 22.29 24.63 7.79
N ALA A 344 23.13 25.12 8.72
CA ALA A 344 23.49 26.54 8.84
C ALA A 344 24.29 27.07 7.64
N LYS A 345 24.97 26.16 6.88
CA LYS A 345 25.72 26.50 5.67
C LYS A 345 24.84 26.74 4.46
N PHE A 346 23.55 26.35 4.48
CA PHE A 346 22.63 26.50 3.34
C PHE A 346 22.67 27.90 2.76
N LYS A 347 22.64 28.01 1.43
CA LYS A 347 22.43 29.26 0.71
C LYS A 347 21.04 29.82 1.00
N ASN A 348 20.03 28.94 0.92
CA ASN A 348 18.67 29.26 1.36
C ASN A 348 18.59 29.24 2.89
N LYS A 349 18.80 30.41 3.49
CA LYS A 349 18.81 30.57 4.96
C LYS A 349 17.45 30.24 5.59
N VAL A 350 16.35 30.46 4.89
CA VAL A 350 15.01 30.15 5.37
C VAL A 350 14.87 28.63 5.55
N GLU A 351 15.26 27.87 4.55
CA GLU A 351 15.22 26.40 4.63
C GLU A 351 16.25 25.86 5.63
N GLY A 352 17.46 26.41 5.67
CA GLY A 352 18.46 26.04 6.66
C GLY A 352 17.95 26.21 8.11
N ASN A 353 17.34 27.34 8.43
CA ASN A 353 16.71 27.57 9.73
C ASN A 353 15.54 26.60 10.00
N ASN A 354 14.76 26.29 8.98
CA ASN A 354 13.66 25.30 9.07
C ASN A 354 14.19 23.92 9.48
N GLN A 355 15.26 23.44 8.84
CA GLN A 355 15.89 22.16 9.18
C GLN A 355 16.52 22.17 10.58
N ILE A 356 17.16 23.28 10.98
CA ILE A 356 17.69 23.47 12.33
C ILE A 356 16.57 23.39 13.37
N ALA A 357 15.46 24.11 13.15
CA ALA A 357 14.32 24.09 14.05
C ALA A 357 13.70 22.69 14.16
N TYR A 358 13.52 22.01 13.03
CA TYR A 358 13.02 20.64 13.00
C TYR A 358 13.92 19.68 13.78
N SER A 359 15.24 19.80 13.63
CA SER A 359 16.24 19.04 14.38
C SER A 359 16.08 19.25 15.90
N PHE A 360 15.91 20.50 16.36
CA PHE A 360 15.68 20.80 17.77
C PHE A 360 14.33 20.21 18.28
N ARG A 361 13.27 20.24 17.45
CA ARG A 361 11.98 19.62 17.82
C ARG A 361 12.12 18.12 18.05
N GLN A 362 12.90 17.42 17.23
CA GLN A 362 13.16 16.00 17.42
C GLN A 362 13.86 15.68 18.75
N GLU A 363 14.73 16.58 19.21
CA GLU A 363 15.37 16.48 20.53
C GLU A 363 14.50 17.05 21.67
N GLN A 364 13.26 17.50 21.40
CA GLN A 364 12.36 18.17 22.35
C GLN A 364 12.96 19.46 22.96
N LYS A 365 13.89 20.11 22.25
CA LYS A 365 14.51 21.39 22.61
C LYS A 365 13.65 22.53 22.05
N TRP A 366 12.48 22.75 22.66
CA TRP A 366 11.41 23.58 22.12
C TRP A 366 11.81 25.06 21.98
N GLU A 367 12.47 25.65 22.97
CA GLU A 367 12.92 27.03 22.95
C GLU A 367 13.94 27.31 21.82
N GLN A 368 14.86 26.38 21.60
CA GLN A 368 15.85 26.49 20.52
C GLN A 368 15.18 26.33 19.14
N ALA A 369 14.19 25.44 19.03
CA ALA A 369 13.41 25.29 17.81
C ALA A 369 12.64 26.56 17.45
N VAL A 370 11.98 27.18 18.44
CA VAL A 370 11.29 28.46 18.25
C VAL A 370 12.27 29.56 17.84
N THR A 371 13.43 29.65 18.50
CA THR A 371 14.47 30.63 18.13
C THR A 371 14.91 30.48 16.67
N ALA A 372 15.02 29.24 16.18
CA ALA A 372 15.38 29.00 14.78
C ALA A 372 14.25 29.40 13.81
N TYR A 373 12.98 29.11 14.11
CA TYR A 373 11.84 29.56 13.31
C TYR A 373 11.67 31.09 13.32
N THR A 374 11.92 31.76 14.46
CA THR A 374 11.79 33.21 14.59
C THR A 374 12.75 33.94 13.64
N ARG A 375 13.92 33.37 13.33
CA ARG A 375 14.83 33.95 12.33
C ARG A 375 14.20 34.08 10.95
N ASN A 376 13.28 33.17 10.62
CA ASN A 376 12.60 33.17 9.32
C ASN A 376 11.55 34.28 9.19
N LEU A 377 11.03 34.81 10.29
CA LEU A 377 10.08 35.93 10.25
C LEU A 377 10.69 37.19 9.58
N ALA A 378 12.00 37.39 9.75
CA ALA A 378 12.69 38.51 9.11
C ALA A 378 13.16 38.22 7.69
N LEU A 379 13.42 36.94 7.38
CA LEU A 379 13.97 36.51 6.09
C LEU A 379 12.89 36.21 5.04
N ASP A 380 11.68 35.88 5.47
CA ASP A 380 10.57 35.42 4.61
C ASP A 380 9.27 36.13 5.04
N GLN A 381 9.23 37.43 4.72
CA GLN A 381 8.13 38.31 5.13
C GLN A 381 6.79 37.94 4.53
N ASP A 382 6.78 37.36 3.35
CA ASP A 382 5.55 36.94 2.66
C ASP A 382 4.88 35.70 3.33
N ASN A 383 5.64 34.95 4.11
CA ASN A 383 5.17 33.72 4.77
C ASN A 383 5.18 33.82 6.31
N GLN A 384 5.15 35.01 6.86
CA GLN A 384 5.20 35.23 8.32
C GLN A 384 4.14 34.44 9.10
N ALA A 385 2.90 34.36 8.58
CA ALA A 385 1.84 33.60 9.20
C ALA A 385 2.17 32.09 9.28
N THR A 386 2.85 31.55 8.26
CA THR A 386 3.31 30.15 8.27
C THR A 386 4.38 29.91 9.33
N TRP A 387 5.33 30.82 9.48
CA TRP A 387 6.36 30.69 10.49
C TRP A 387 5.82 30.88 11.91
N ASN A 388 4.93 31.84 12.13
CA ASN A 388 4.21 31.98 13.39
C ASN A 388 3.38 30.75 13.73
N GLN A 389 2.71 30.14 12.76
CA GLN A 389 2.03 28.86 12.97
C GLN A 389 3.00 27.79 13.47
N ARG A 390 4.17 27.62 12.83
CA ARG A 390 5.19 26.64 13.26
C ARG A 390 5.73 26.93 14.66
N ILE A 391 5.89 28.21 15.02
CA ILE A 391 6.27 28.64 16.36
C ILE A 391 5.20 28.26 17.38
N ALA A 392 3.92 28.56 17.10
CA ALA A 392 2.81 28.21 17.97
C ALA A 392 2.68 26.70 18.16
N GLU A 393 2.77 25.92 17.07
CA GLU A 393 2.78 24.46 17.11
C GLU A 393 3.95 23.89 17.93
N THR A 394 5.13 24.50 17.82
CA THR A 394 6.30 24.09 18.60
C THR A 394 6.10 24.34 20.09
N TRP A 395 5.56 25.50 20.48
CA TRP A 395 5.19 25.76 21.86
C TRP A 395 4.10 24.81 22.38
N ARG A 396 3.11 24.54 21.56
CA ARG A 396 2.03 23.58 21.87
C ARG A 396 2.57 22.19 22.17
N ASP A 397 3.43 21.67 21.27
CA ASP A 397 4.04 20.33 21.40
C ASP A 397 4.93 20.26 22.65
N GLY A 398 5.60 21.36 22.99
CA GLY A 398 6.35 21.53 24.24
C GLY A 398 5.50 21.79 25.49
N ARG A 399 4.17 21.71 25.38
CA ARG A 399 3.22 21.99 26.49
C ARG A 399 3.32 23.40 27.09
N LYS A 400 3.88 24.32 26.34
CA LYS A 400 3.94 25.76 26.68
C LYS A 400 2.67 26.46 26.17
N ILE A 401 1.52 26.11 26.79
CA ILE A 401 0.18 26.49 26.31
C ILE A 401 0.00 28.02 26.23
N PRO A 402 0.40 28.83 27.25
CA PRO A 402 0.24 30.28 27.17
C PRO A 402 0.99 30.89 25.98
N GLN A 403 2.21 30.42 25.69
CA GLN A 403 3.03 30.91 24.58
C GLN A 403 2.40 30.53 23.23
N ALA A 404 1.94 29.25 23.06
CA ALA A 404 1.28 28.83 21.85
C ALA A 404 0.03 29.66 21.55
N VAL A 405 -0.80 29.87 22.58
CA VAL A 405 -2.05 30.62 22.46
C VAL A 405 -1.76 32.12 22.16
N ALA A 406 -0.72 32.69 22.74
CA ALA A 406 -0.35 34.09 22.45
C ALA A 406 -0.05 34.26 20.95
N VAL A 407 0.76 33.37 20.36
CA VAL A 407 1.10 33.42 18.93
C VAL A 407 -0.15 33.19 18.05
N TYR A 408 -1.03 32.22 18.36
CA TYR A 408 -2.26 32.05 17.61
C TYR A 408 -3.21 33.25 17.69
N ARG A 409 -3.27 33.94 18.86
CA ARG A 409 -4.05 35.17 19.00
C ARG A 409 -3.50 36.33 18.19
N GLU A 410 -2.19 36.43 18.09
CA GLU A 410 -1.55 37.42 17.22
C GLU A 410 -1.91 37.12 15.74
N LEU A 411 -1.90 35.86 15.34
CA LEU A 411 -2.30 35.43 13.98
C LEU A 411 -3.74 35.82 13.65
N ILE A 412 -4.69 35.81 14.60
CA ILE A 412 -6.07 36.24 14.36
C ILE A 412 -6.11 37.67 13.81
N SER A 413 -5.22 38.54 14.27
CA SER A 413 -5.17 39.95 13.84
C SER A 413 -4.27 40.20 12.64
N THR A 414 -3.20 39.43 12.48
CA THR A 414 -2.18 39.63 11.42
C THR A 414 -2.49 38.83 10.15
N ASP A 415 -3.35 37.83 10.24
CA ASP A 415 -3.79 36.98 9.12
C ASP A 415 -5.31 36.80 9.17
N PRO A 416 -6.08 37.87 8.88
CA PRO A 416 -7.54 37.88 9.05
C PRO A 416 -8.27 36.91 8.12
N ASP A 417 -7.70 36.58 6.96
CA ASP A 417 -8.29 35.61 6.03
C ASP A 417 -8.40 34.20 6.62
N ARG A 418 -7.54 33.87 7.57
CA ARG A 418 -7.54 32.58 8.30
C ARG A 418 -7.87 32.74 9.79
N ALA A 419 -8.45 33.86 10.19
CA ALA A 419 -8.76 34.15 11.61
C ALA A 419 -9.57 33.05 12.29
N GLU A 420 -10.54 32.45 11.59
CA GLU A 420 -11.35 31.32 12.08
C GLU A 420 -10.47 30.09 12.38
N THR A 421 -9.50 29.79 11.53
CA THR A 421 -8.54 28.70 11.73
C THR A 421 -7.67 28.94 12.97
N TRP A 422 -7.23 30.17 13.17
CA TRP A 422 -6.40 30.52 14.33
C TRP A 422 -7.19 30.47 15.62
N LEU A 423 -8.42 30.96 15.60
CA LEU A 423 -9.35 30.86 16.74
C LEU A 423 -9.63 29.41 17.12
N TRP A 424 -9.86 28.55 16.12
CA TRP A 424 -9.98 27.11 16.33
C TRP A 424 -8.71 26.51 16.96
N ASN A 425 -7.52 26.89 16.49
CA ASN A 425 -6.25 26.40 17.03
C ASN A 425 -6.01 26.86 18.47
N VAL A 426 -6.46 28.07 18.86
CA VAL A 426 -6.50 28.50 20.27
C VAL A 426 -7.34 27.55 21.11
N ALA A 427 -8.59 27.32 20.68
CA ALA A 427 -9.52 26.45 21.39
C ALA A 427 -9.00 25.00 21.49
N TYR A 428 -8.49 24.47 20.36
CA TYR A 428 -7.91 23.13 20.27
C TYR A 428 -6.68 22.96 21.18
N THR A 429 -5.82 23.98 21.25
CA THR A 429 -4.64 23.99 22.12
C THR A 429 -5.04 23.94 23.58
N TYR A 430 -6.00 24.74 24.02
CA TYR A 430 -6.52 24.69 25.37
C TYR A 430 -7.14 23.34 25.68
N HIS A 431 -7.96 22.78 24.77
CA HIS A 431 -8.70 21.55 24.97
C HIS A 431 -7.76 20.33 25.07
N HIS A 432 -6.99 20.08 24.00
CA HIS A 432 -6.30 18.80 23.84
C HIS A 432 -4.87 18.80 24.43
N TYR A 433 -4.24 19.96 24.56
CA TYR A 433 -2.87 20.06 25.04
C TYR A 433 -2.76 20.65 26.45
N GLY A 434 -3.66 21.60 26.79
CA GLY A 434 -3.63 22.28 28.08
C GLY A 434 -4.53 21.65 29.14
N GLY A 435 -5.61 20.98 28.73
CA GLY A 435 -6.69 20.58 29.66
C GLY A 435 -7.45 21.78 30.24
N ASN A 436 -7.32 22.95 29.63
CA ASN A 436 -7.98 24.20 30.02
C ASN A 436 -9.38 24.26 29.40
N PHE A 437 -10.28 23.39 29.87
CA PHE A 437 -11.57 23.18 29.22
C PHE A 437 -12.49 24.39 29.22
N LYS A 438 -12.43 25.24 30.26
CA LYS A 438 -13.25 26.47 30.33
C LYS A 438 -12.81 27.49 29.28
N GLU A 439 -11.51 27.70 29.12
CA GLU A 439 -10.92 28.58 28.12
C GLU A 439 -11.18 28.04 26.69
N ALA A 440 -11.14 26.70 26.53
CA ALA A 440 -11.47 26.05 25.27
C ALA A 440 -12.93 26.31 24.87
N ILE A 441 -13.88 26.14 25.80
CA ILE A 441 -15.31 26.43 25.58
C ILE A 441 -15.50 27.87 25.14
N GLY A 442 -14.85 28.83 25.84
CA GLY A 442 -14.93 30.25 25.49
C GLY A 442 -14.41 30.55 24.07
N SER A 443 -13.38 29.83 23.63
CA SER A 443 -12.79 29.99 22.30
C SER A 443 -13.63 29.27 21.23
N TYR A 444 -14.07 28.03 21.45
CA TYR A 444 -14.95 27.32 20.50
C TYR A 444 -16.29 28.01 20.28
N ARG A 445 -16.83 28.70 21.31
CA ARG A 445 -18.08 29.48 21.19
C ARG A 445 -17.98 30.61 20.17
N GLN A 446 -16.78 31.14 19.93
CA GLN A 446 -16.53 32.18 18.95
C GLN A 446 -16.31 31.63 17.53
N CYS A 447 -16.12 30.30 17.38
CA CYS A 447 -15.97 29.66 16.07
C CYS A 447 -17.31 29.45 15.39
N ASN A 448 -17.37 29.66 14.07
CA ASN A 448 -18.59 29.56 13.26
C ASN A 448 -18.76 28.23 12.52
N ASN A 449 -17.94 27.23 12.83
CA ASN A 449 -17.89 25.94 12.13
C ASN A 449 -18.84 24.90 12.74
N PHE A 450 -20.14 25.26 12.91
CA PHE A 450 -21.17 24.31 13.32
C PHE A 450 -21.24 23.08 12.38
N PRO A 451 -21.41 21.86 12.88
CA PRO A 451 -21.62 21.48 14.28
C PRO A 451 -20.33 21.19 15.08
N ASN A 452 -19.15 21.33 14.48
CA ASN A 452 -17.87 20.92 15.08
C ASN A 452 -17.55 21.70 16.36
N ASN A 453 -17.76 23.02 16.38
CA ASN A 453 -17.52 23.83 17.56
C ASN A 453 -18.40 23.39 18.74
N ILE A 454 -19.68 23.10 18.50
CA ILE A 454 -20.64 22.63 19.52
C ILE A 454 -20.22 21.24 20.04
N GLN A 455 -19.77 20.35 19.14
CA GLN A 455 -19.24 19.04 19.51
C GLN A 455 -18.07 19.15 20.48
N GLN A 456 -17.09 20.00 20.17
CA GLN A 456 -15.90 20.19 21.01
C GLN A 456 -16.26 20.85 22.36
N MET A 457 -17.19 21.80 22.36
CA MET A 457 -17.72 22.39 23.61
C MET A 457 -18.38 21.33 24.49
N ALA A 458 -19.20 20.45 23.89
CA ALA A 458 -19.85 19.37 24.63
C ALA A 458 -18.83 18.40 25.24
N ASP A 459 -17.74 18.06 24.51
CA ASP A 459 -16.69 17.23 25.08
C ASP A 459 -15.97 17.92 26.24
N CYS A 460 -15.68 19.22 26.12
CA CYS A 460 -15.10 20.00 27.23
C CYS A 460 -16.01 20.01 28.47
N HIS A 461 -17.34 20.21 28.32
CA HIS A 461 -18.28 20.14 29.43
C HIS A 461 -18.34 18.74 30.07
N ARG A 462 -18.27 17.67 29.24
CA ARG A 462 -18.16 16.29 29.78
C ARG A 462 -16.91 16.10 30.62
N ARG A 463 -15.76 16.62 30.17
CA ARG A 463 -14.47 16.57 30.91
C ARG A 463 -14.56 17.33 32.24
N LEU A 464 -15.32 18.41 32.27
CA LEU A 464 -15.61 19.17 33.48
C LEU A 464 -16.68 18.50 34.36
N LYS A 465 -17.30 17.38 33.93
CA LYS A 465 -18.46 16.70 34.55
C LYS A 465 -19.72 17.56 34.57
N GLU A 466 -19.79 18.56 33.74
CA GLU A 466 -20.97 19.42 33.51
C GLU A 466 -21.88 18.73 32.47
N TYR A 467 -22.47 17.60 32.89
CA TYR A 467 -23.19 16.70 31.97
C TYR A 467 -24.46 17.30 31.38
N SER A 468 -25.13 18.18 32.14
CA SER A 468 -26.34 18.88 31.72
C SER A 468 -26.08 19.78 30.52
N GLU A 469 -25.02 20.56 30.59
CA GLU A 469 -24.56 21.47 29.56
C GLU A 469 -24.11 20.69 28.29
N ALA A 470 -23.38 19.60 28.48
CA ALA A 470 -22.97 18.74 27.36
C ALA A 470 -24.18 18.17 26.61
N ILE A 471 -25.20 17.68 27.35
CA ILE A 471 -26.45 17.15 26.76
C ILE A 471 -27.21 18.24 26.01
N GLY A 472 -27.27 19.45 26.56
CA GLY A 472 -27.90 20.60 25.89
C GLY A 472 -27.22 20.93 24.54
N LEU A 473 -25.88 20.87 24.49
CA LEU A 473 -25.11 21.09 23.27
C LEU A 473 -25.32 19.98 22.24
N TYR A 474 -25.33 18.72 22.63
CA TYR A 474 -25.69 17.63 21.71
C TYR A 474 -27.13 17.77 21.19
N GLY A 475 -28.06 18.29 22.04
CA GLY A 475 -29.40 18.64 21.60
C GLY A 475 -29.44 19.69 20.49
N GLN A 476 -28.55 20.69 20.53
CA GLN A 476 -28.41 21.68 19.45
C GLN A 476 -27.92 21.03 18.16
N ILE A 477 -26.96 20.07 18.22
CA ILE A 477 -26.52 19.31 17.05
C ILE A 477 -27.66 18.51 16.44
N ILE A 478 -28.49 17.86 17.27
CA ILE A 478 -29.65 17.09 16.79
C ILE A 478 -30.66 17.97 16.07
N GLY A 479 -30.84 19.21 16.52
CA GLY A 479 -31.77 20.15 15.90
C GLY A 479 -31.23 20.87 14.66
N GLY A 480 -29.92 20.91 14.48
CA GLY A 480 -29.27 21.70 13.42
C GLY A 480 -28.49 20.90 12.38
N SER A 481 -28.33 19.58 12.54
CA SER A 481 -27.57 18.74 11.61
C SER A 481 -28.14 17.33 11.55
N ASP A 482 -28.92 17.04 10.50
CA ASP A 482 -29.52 15.71 10.31
C ASP A 482 -28.46 14.60 10.23
N SER A 483 -27.33 14.86 9.57
CA SER A 483 -26.24 13.89 9.42
C SER A 483 -25.52 13.55 10.73
N MET A 484 -25.46 14.51 11.68
CA MET A 484 -24.81 14.33 12.97
C MET A 484 -25.82 13.97 14.10
N ALA A 485 -27.10 14.04 13.84
CA ALA A 485 -28.15 13.76 14.85
C ALA A 485 -28.04 12.34 15.44
N PRO A 486 -27.82 11.26 14.66
CA PRO A 486 -27.64 9.92 15.22
C PRO A 486 -26.44 9.83 16.17
N TRP A 487 -25.32 10.38 15.76
CA TRP A 487 -24.11 10.45 16.58
C TRP A 487 -24.34 11.25 17.87
N ALA A 488 -24.93 12.45 17.76
CA ALA A 488 -25.16 13.31 18.92
C ALA A 488 -26.09 12.66 19.93
N LEU A 489 -27.14 11.97 19.47
CA LEU A 489 -28.06 11.25 20.35
C LEU A 489 -27.38 10.06 21.05
N LEU A 490 -26.46 9.36 20.34
CA LEU A 490 -25.64 8.34 20.96
C LEU A 490 -24.72 8.93 22.04
N GLN A 491 -24.11 10.12 21.79
CA GLN A 491 -23.30 10.82 22.81
C GLN A 491 -24.09 11.25 24.04
N ILE A 492 -25.35 11.59 23.88
CA ILE A 492 -26.27 11.85 25.02
C ILE A 492 -26.39 10.59 25.89
N GLY A 493 -26.53 9.41 25.26
CA GLY A 493 -26.57 8.13 25.98
C GLY A 493 -25.30 7.91 26.81
N TYR A 494 -24.13 8.05 26.20
CA TYR A 494 -22.84 7.94 26.90
C TYR A 494 -22.69 9.00 28.01
N THR A 495 -23.18 10.22 27.78
CA THR A 495 -23.10 11.30 28.79
C THR A 495 -23.97 10.99 29.99
N HIS A 496 -25.17 10.43 29.80
CA HIS A 496 -26.03 9.96 30.89
C HIS A 496 -25.41 8.79 31.66
N GLU A 497 -24.70 7.86 30.97
CA GLU A 497 -23.93 6.81 31.63
C GLU A 497 -22.85 7.39 32.56
N GLN A 498 -22.06 8.34 32.04
CA GLN A 498 -21.02 9.02 32.83
C GLN A 498 -21.61 9.79 34.03
N ALA A 499 -22.82 10.31 33.88
CA ALA A 499 -23.55 10.98 34.95
C ALA A 499 -24.21 10.01 35.96
N GLY A 500 -24.09 8.68 35.73
CA GLY A 500 -24.72 7.67 36.59
C GLY A 500 -26.25 7.54 36.39
N SER A 501 -26.80 8.15 35.33
CA SER A 501 -28.25 8.16 35.03
C SER A 501 -28.62 7.03 34.08
N LYS A 502 -28.64 5.78 34.60
CA LYS A 502 -28.79 4.55 33.80
C LYS A 502 -30.06 4.56 32.95
N GLU A 503 -31.21 4.91 33.53
CA GLU A 503 -32.52 4.91 32.87
C GLU A 503 -32.52 5.89 31.68
N LYS A 504 -31.96 7.09 31.85
CA LYS A 504 -31.87 8.10 30.81
C LYS A 504 -30.89 7.68 29.71
N ALA A 505 -29.82 6.99 30.06
CA ALA A 505 -28.86 6.43 29.07
C ALA A 505 -29.56 5.38 28.18
N ILE A 506 -30.30 4.45 28.79
CA ILE A 506 -31.10 3.45 28.07
C ILE A 506 -32.11 4.12 27.13
N GLN A 507 -32.87 5.11 27.61
CA GLN A 507 -33.82 5.86 26.77
C GLN A 507 -33.17 6.55 25.59
N ALA A 508 -31.99 7.13 25.79
CA ALA A 508 -31.23 7.76 24.70
C ALA A 508 -30.78 6.73 23.65
N PHE A 509 -30.22 5.59 24.06
CA PHE A 509 -29.83 4.54 23.14
C PHE A 509 -31.01 3.92 22.40
N GLN A 510 -32.13 3.68 23.07
CA GLN A 510 -33.36 3.24 22.42
C GLN A 510 -33.86 4.26 21.39
N SER A 511 -33.74 5.56 21.69
CA SER A 511 -34.10 6.63 20.76
C SER A 511 -33.23 6.66 19.52
N VAL A 512 -31.93 6.33 19.61
CA VAL A 512 -31.06 6.17 18.43
C VAL A 512 -31.59 5.04 17.53
N CYS A 513 -31.86 3.87 18.10
CA CYS A 513 -32.39 2.71 17.38
C CYS A 513 -33.74 2.99 16.70
N LYS A 514 -34.63 3.71 17.39
CA LYS A 514 -35.98 4.03 16.89
C LYS A 514 -35.96 5.10 15.78
N ARG A 515 -35.20 6.19 15.99
CA ARG A 515 -35.23 7.36 15.11
C ARG A 515 -34.33 7.16 13.87
N PHE A 516 -33.25 6.42 13.99
CA PHE A 516 -32.22 6.28 12.96
C PHE A 516 -31.87 4.83 12.66
N PRO A 517 -32.86 3.94 12.40
CA PRO A 517 -32.65 2.48 12.34
C PRO A 517 -31.66 2.00 11.27
N LYS A 518 -31.41 2.81 10.23
CA LYS A 518 -30.48 2.49 9.12
C LYS A 518 -29.08 3.07 9.32
N ASP A 519 -28.87 3.86 10.37
CA ASP A 519 -27.58 4.48 10.66
C ASP A 519 -26.67 3.52 11.46
N SER A 520 -25.38 3.59 11.24
CA SER A 520 -24.38 2.75 11.95
C SER A 520 -24.40 2.97 13.47
N HIS A 521 -24.75 4.18 13.94
CA HIS A 521 -24.88 4.48 15.35
C HIS A 521 -26.05 3.77 16.01
N ALA A 522 -27.10 3.40 15.26
CA ALA A 522 -28.17 2.57 15.77
C ALA A 522 -27.71 1.14 16.05
N SER A 523 -26.86 0.57 15.20
CA SER A 523 -26.23 -0.73 15.46
C SER A 523 -25.35 -0.69 16.71
N THR A 524 -24.60 0.39 16.90
CA THR A 524 -23.81 0.61 18.13
C THR A 524 -24.70 0.71 19.37
N ALA A 525 -25.76 1.51 19.32
CA ALA A 525 -26.71 1.66 20.42
C ALA A 525 -27.41 0.33 20.75
N HIS A 526 -27.78 -0.44 19.72
CA HIS A 526 -28.40 -1.77 19.88
C HIS A 526 -27.44 -2.73 20.61
N ALA A 527 -26.17 -2.80 20.19
CA ALA A 527 -25.16 -3.63 20.84
C ALA A 527 -24.99 -3.23 22.33
N ILE A 528 -24.93 -1.93 22.64
CA ILE A 528 -24.84 -1.44 24.03
C ILE A 528 -26.07 -1.87 24.84
N LEU A 529 -27.27 -1.72 24.29
CA LEU A 529 -28.50 -2.11 24.96
C LEU A 529 -28.52 -3.60 25.26
N GLN A 530 -28.13 -4.43 24.31
CA GLN A 530 -28.10 -5.87 24.44
C GLN A 530 -26.99 -6.35 25.39
N ASP A 531 -25.76 -5.95 25.16
CA ASP A 531 -24.56 -6.51 25.84
C ASP A 531 -24.43 -5.96 27.27
N LYS A 532 -24.74 -4.67 27.47
CA LYS A 532 -24.53 -4.01 28.75
C LYS A 532 -25.78 -3.99 29.62
N TYR A 533 -26.97 -3.88 29.02
CA TYR A 533 -28.22 -3.71 29.73
C TYR A 533 -29.16 -4.91 29.63
N GLY A 534 -28.91 -5.88 28.76
CA GLY A 534 -29.74 -7.05 28.53
C GLY A 534 -31.10 -6.70 27.87
N ILE A 535 -31.15 -5.60 27.14
CA ILE A 535 -32.38 -5.07 26.53
C ILE A 535 -32.33 -5.34 25.03
N SER A 536 -33.30 -6.13 24.54
CA SER A 536 -33.49 -6.30 23.10
C SER A 536 -34.38 -5.18 22.54
N VAL A 537 -33.93 -4.56 21.46
CA VAL A 537 -34.67 -3.51 20.75
C VAL A 537 -34.73 -3.86 19.28
N THR A 538 -35.90 -3.79 18.66
CA THR A 538 -36.02 -3.97 17.20
C THR A 538 -35.53 -2.70 16.50
N LEU A 539 -34.59 -2.85 15.58
CA LEU A 539 -34.14 -1.76 14.71
C LEU A 539 -35.27 -1.40 13.72
N GLY A 540 -35.82 -0.19 13.88
CA GLY A 540 -36.94 0.27 13.07
C GLY A 540 -38.27 -0.28 13.56
N GLY A 541 -38.77 0.27 14.69
CA GLY A 541 -39.94 -0.14 15.39
C GLY A 541 -40.99 -0.86 14.54
N ALA A 542 -41.35 -2.10 14.93
CA ALA A 542 -42.59 -2.71 14.50
C ALA A 542 -43.69 -1.68 14.73
N LYS A 543 -44.51 -1.40 13.75
CA LYS A 543 -45.81 -0.80 13.97
C LYS A 543 -46.49 -1.73 14.94
N ASP A 544 -46.68 -1.26 16.18
CA ASP A 544 -47.62 -1.91 17.07
C ASP A 544 -48.99 -1.81 16.37
N GLU A 545 -49.48 -2.95 15.88
CA GLU A 545 -50.91 -3.13 15.59
C GLU A 545 -51.67 -3.34 16.89
#